data_7b0dfe0d2563f5b77f8f4a021457e9a6
#
_entry.id   7b0dfe0d2563f5b77f8f4a021457e9a6
#
_cell.length_a   1.000
_cell.length_b   1.000
_cell.length_c   1.000
_cell.angle_alpha   90.00
_cell.angle_beta   90.00
_cell.angle_gamma   90.00
#
_symmetry.space_group_name_H-M   'P 1'
#
loop_
_entity.id
_entity.type
_entity.pdbx_description
1 polymer ?
#
loop_
_entity_poly.entity_id
_entity_poly.type
_entity_poly.pdbx_seq_one_letter_code
_entity_poly.pdbx_strand_id
1 'polypeptide(L)'
;YKRQILLPKKPMKRRYFDERVGWFTTSQTDYGIDNQEAETVTYLDRWRLEVKDEDIEKFKNGELVEPKKPIVYYLDRGTPMKWRKYLKQGIEDWNAAFEEAGFKNAIICKDPPTKEEDPDWSPEDVRYSTVRYLASSTLNANGPHVSDPRSGEIIESDINWYHNVMKLLRNWYFVQASAVDPEARGVEFRNEVMGELIRFVSSHEFGHTIGLPHNMGSSSAYPVDSLRSATFTKKYGTSPSIMDYARFNYVAQPEDKGVALMPSDWETPNVGIYDRYSVMWGYKPILGVSEEEEKEILRSWIREKEDDLTYRFGPTGSIDPSSQTEDLGDDAIKASEYGIKNLKRILPKLMEWTTEDGETYDEMEYIYGQILGQFRRYMGHVATNIGGVYQFYKTADQDGAVYTHVDKNHQKACVNFLNKHLFETPYWMIDKDILNKIEYAGTLNRIRGVQSSYLNRVLDFGRMARMIENEALNGRNAYSLNEMMVDLKDGIWSELNNTKSIDVFRRNLQKTFISRLGYIMKNEQPPTRPG
;
A
#
# COMPACT_ATOMS: atom_id res chain seq x y z
N TYR A 1 1.73 35.33 7.52
CA TYR A 1 1.61 34.30 6.48
C TYR A 1 2.12 34.87 5.15
N LYS A 2 3.21 34.34 4.61
CA LYS A 2 3.58 34.58 3.19
C LYS A 2 2.75 33.62 2.33
N ARG A 3 2.04 34.17 1.33
CA ARG A 3 1.41 33.37 0.26
C ARG A 3 2.09 33.75 -1.04
N GLN A 4 2.59 32.75 -1.77
CA GLN A 4 3.10 32.95 -3.12
C GLN A 4 2.09 32.31 -4.08
N ILE A 5 1.77 33.01 -5.15
CA ILE A 5 0.90 32.50 -6.22
C ILE A 5 1.75 32.49 -7.48
N LEU A 6 2.06 31.28 -7.96
CA LEU A 6 2.70 31.08 -9.26
C LEU A 6 1.68 30.51 -10.22
N LEU A 7 1.60 31.10 -11.39
CA LEU A 7 0.74 30.61 -12.46
C LEU A 7 1.55 30.57 -13.75
N PRO A 8 1.69 29.43 -14.42
CA PRO A 8 2.33 29.33 -15.71
C PRO A 8 1.68 30.26 -16.73
N LYS A 9 2.48 30.97 -17.55
CA LYS A 9 1.97 31.91 -18.56
C LYS A 9 1.05 31.24 -19.57
N LYS A 10 1.38 30.00 -19.94
CA LYS A 10 0.54 29.13 -20.80
C LYS A 10 0.26 27.84 -20.03
N PRO A 11 -1.02 27.45 -19.92
CA PRO A 11 -1.36 26.13 -19.35
C PRO A 11 -0.67 25.01 -20.14
N MET A 12 -0.32 23.95 -19.46
CA MET A 12 0.16 22.72 -20.10
C MET A 12 -0.98 22.07 -20.90
N LYS A 13 -0.67 21.30 -21.95
CA LYS A 13 -1.65 20.43 -22.61
C LYS A 13 -2.20 19.45 -21.58
N ARG A 14 -3.53 19.46 -21.38
CA ARG A 14 -4.20 18.59 -20.45
C ARG A 14 -4.11 17.14 -20.92
N ARG A 15 -4.17 16.19 -19.98
CA ARG A 15 -4.32 14.77 -20.26
C ARG A 15 -5.49 14.25 -19.46
N TYR A 16 -6.46 13.66 -20.14
CA TYR A 16 -7.67 13.13 -19.51
C TYR A 16 -7.35 11.97 -18.58
N PHE A 17 -8.05 11.95 -17.44
CA PHE A 17 -7.99 10.87 -16.47
C PHE A 17 -8.75 9.64 -16.97
N ASP A 18 -8.24 8.46 -16.58
CA ASP A 18 -8.94 7.18 -16.73
C ASP A 18 -8.79 6.40 -15.41
N GLU A 19 -9.93 5.99 -14.83
CA GLU A 19 -9.94 5.33 -13.51
C GLU A 19 -9.23 3.97 -13.49
N ARG A 20 -8.96 3.38 -14.65
CA ARG A 20 -8.21 2.13 -14.80
C ARG A 20 -6.71 2.30 -14.57
N VAL A 21 -6.23 3.55 -14.61
CA VAL A 21 -4.84 3.92 -14.29
C VAL A 21 -4.87 4.99 -13.21
N GLY A 22 -4.37 4.69 -12.02
CA GLY A 22 -4.44 5.57 -10.85
C GLY A 22 -3.57 6.83 -10.98
N TRP A 23 -4.19 8.00 -10.84
CA TRP A 23 -3.53 9.30 -10.84
C TRP A 23 -4.20 10.26 -9.88
N PHE A 24 -3.45 11.19 -9.30
CA PHE A 24 -4.03 12.38 -8.70
C PHE A 24 -4.57 13.28 -9.81
N THR A 25 -5.62 14.02 -9.50
CA THR A 25 -6.40 14.70 -10.53
C THR A 25 -6.88 16.07 -10.13
N THR A 26 -6.98 16.94 -11.11
CA THR A 26 -7.71 18.21 -11.05
C THR A 26 -8.98 18.08 -11.89
N SER A 27 -10.13 18.49 -11.34
CA SER A 27 -11.44 18.43 -12.03
C SER A 27 -12.02 19.81 -12.23
N GLN A 28 -12.72 19.98 -13.34
CA GLN A 28 -13.47 21.20 -13.68
C GLN A 28 -14.86 20.82 -14.19
N THR A 29 -15.87 21.64 -13.88
CA THR A 29 -17.19 21.49 -14.48
C THR A 29 -17.26 22.35 -15.75
N ASP A 30 -17.49 21.72 -16.90
CA ASP A 30 -17.61 22.40 -18.19
C ASP A 30 -19.09 22.68 -18.49
N TYR A 31 -19.42 23.97 -18.59
CA TYR A 31 -20.72 24.47 -18.97
C TYR A 31 -20.79 24.89 -20.45
N GLY A 32 -19.66 24.83 -21.17
CA GLY A 32 -19.51 25.26 -22.55
C GLY A 32 -19.80 24.17 -23.60
N ILE A 33 -20.18 22.97 -23.16
CA ILE A 33 -20.47 21.85 -24.03
C ILE A 33 -21.95 21.83 -24.44
N ASP A 34 -22.24 21.29 -25.62
CA ASP A 34 -23.58 21.17 -26.18
C ASP A 34 -24.38 19.98 -25.60
N ASN A 35 -23.96 19.41 -24.48
CA ASN A 35 -24.65 18.34 -23.78
C ASN A 35 -25.85 18.88 -22.98
N GLN A 36 -26.79 17.99 -22.64
CA GLN A 36 -27.99 18.38 -21.87
C GLN A 36 -27.71 18.65 -20.39
N GLU A 37 -26.51 18.31 -19.92
CA GLU A 37 -26.02 18.59 -18.55
C GLU A 37 -24.55 19.03 -18.59
N ALA A 38 -24.15 19.80 -17.59
CA ALA A 38 -22.74 20.17 -17.39
C ALA A 38 -21.92 18.93 -17.07
N GLU A 39 -20.78 18.77 -17.72
CA GLU A 39 -19.90 17.62 -17.54
C GLU A 39 -18.73 17.96 -16.62
N THR A 40 -18.38 17.04 -15.72
CA THR A 40 -17.14 17.15 -14.94
C THR A 40 -16.01 16.52 -15.74
N VAL A 41 -15.06 17.36 -16.16
CA VAL A 41 -13.87 16.92 -16.88
C VAL A 41 -12.70 16.81 -15.90
N THR A 42 -12.02 15.67 -15.90
CA THR A 42 -10.95 15.33 -14.96
C THR A 42 -9.66 15.11 -15.70
N TYR A 43 -8.58 15.75 -15.22
CA TYR A 43 -7.25 15.74 -15.81
C TYR A 43 -6.23 15.23 -14.81
N LEU A 44 -5.13 14.63 -15.31
CA LEU A 44 -4.01 14.20 -14.49
C LEU A 44 -3.25 15.38 -13.91
N ASP A 45 -2.86 15.26 -12.65
CA ASP A 45 -1.83 16.11 -12.06
C ASP A 45 -0.45 15.55 -12.41
N ARG A 46 0.35 16.28 -13.21
CA ARG A 46 1.66 15.84 -13.68
C ARG A 46 2.61 16.97 -13.96
N TRP A 47 3.91 16.72 -13.90
CA TRP A 47 4.92 17.67 -14.32
C TRP A 47 4.89 17.90 -15.82
N ARG A 48 5.26 19.12 -16.25
CA ARG A 48 5.46 19.44 -17.67
C ARG A 48 6.78 18.88 -18.15
N LEU A 49 6.74 17.79 -18.90
CA LEU A 49 7.90 17.25 -19.60
C LEU A 49 7.65 17.33 -21.11
N GLU A 50 8.52 18.08 -21.80
CA GLU A 50 8.42 18.33 -23.23
C GLU A 50 9.73 17.94 -23.92
N VAL A 51 9.61 17.38 -25.14
CA VAL A 51 10.77 17.09 -26.01
C VAL A 51 11.34 18.41 -26.54
N LYS A 52 12.68 18.55 -26.56
CA LYS A 52 13.36 19.70 -27.18
C LYS A 52 13.11 19.70 -28.69
N ASP A 53 13.00 20.86 -29.30
CA ASP A 53 12.65 20.97 -30.73
C ASP A 53 13.68 20.25 -31.62
N GLU A 54 14.96 20.31 -31.25
CA GLU A 54 16.08 19.62 -31.93
C GLU A 54 16.07 18.09 -31.75
N ASP A 55 15.36 17.57 -30.78
CA ASP A 55 15.33 16.13 -30.46
C ASP A 55 14.03 15.43 -30.90
N ILE A 56 13.08 16.16 -31.54
CA ILE A 56 11.80 15.60 -31.97
C ILE A 56 11.96 14.37 -32.87
N GLU A 57 12.86 14.42 -33.84
CA GLU A 57 13.07 13.31 -34.77
C GLU A 57 13.74 12.11 -34.08
N LYS A 58 14.68 12.34 -33.15
CA LYS A 58 15.24 11.27 -32.32
C LYS A 58 14.16 10.57 -31.49
N PHE A 59 13.32 11.38 -30.83
CA PHE A 59 12.22 10.86 -30.01
C PHE A 59 11.23 10.02 -30.84
N LYS A 60 10.86 10.49 -32.05
CA LYS A 60 10.00 9.73 -32.96
C LYS A 60 10.63 8.40 -33.41
N ASN A 61 11.95 8.33 -33.51
CA ASN A 61 12.69 7.12 -33.84
C ASN A 61 12.89 6.18 -32.63
N GLY A 62 12.33 6.52 -31.45
CA GLY A 62 12.42 5.71 -30.22
C GLY A 62 13.72 5.90 -29.45
N GLU A 63 14.52 6.93 -29.76
CA GLU A 63 15.71 7.26 -28.98
C GLU A 63 15.31 8.01 -27.68
N LEU A 64 16.01 7.73 -26.59
CA LEU A 64 15.84 8.45 -25.34
C LEU A 64 16.43 9.87 -25.45
N VAL A 65 15.60 10.87 -25.11
CA VAL A 65 15.97 12.28 -25.13
C VAL A 65 15.89 12.92 -23.76
N GLU A 66 16.62 14.00 -23.53
CA GLU A 66 16.45 14.80 -22.33
C GLU A 66 15.24 15.74 -22.47
N PRO A 67 14.42 15.90 -21.41
CA PRO A 67 13.34 16.89 -21.44
C PRO A 67 13.87 18.33 -21.54
N LYS A 68 13.04 19.26 -22.06
CA LYS A 68 13.35 20.70 -22.06
C LYS A 68 13.70 21.20 -20.67
N LYS A 69 12.97 20.72 -19.65
CA LYS A 69 13.18 21.04 -18.23
C LYS A 69 13.02 19.75 -17.41
N PRO A 70 14.06 19.22 -16.79
CA PRO A 70 13.94 18.08 -15.90
C PRO A 70 13.21 18.46 -14.60
N ILE A 71 12.69 17.44 -13.90
CA ILE A 71 12.18 17.56 -12.54
C ILE A 71 13.38 17.61 -11.60
N VAL A 72 13.55 18.71 -10.85
CA VAL A 72 14.70 18.90 -9.98
C VAL A 72 14.26 19.00 -8.53
N TYR A 73 14.81 18.14 -7.69
CA TYR A 73 14.64 18.15 -6.24
C TYR A 73 15.94 18.57 -5.56
N TYR A 74 15.80 19.24 -4.43
CA TYR A 74 16.92 19.59 -3.56
C TYR A 74 16.73 18.93 -2.20
N LEU A 75 17.81 18.42 -1.61
CA LEU A 75 17.77 18.00 -0.22
C LEU A 75 17.80 19.24 0.69
N ASP A 76 17.14 19.17 1.84
CA ASP A 76 17.25 20.18 2.88
C ASP A 76 18.68 20.18 3.46
N ARG A 77 19.17 21.36 3.83
CA ARG A 77 20.47 21.52 4.52
C ARG A 77 20.55 20.71 5.82
N GLY A 78 19.43 20.55 6.52
CA GLY A 78 19.29 19.74 7.74
C GLY A 78 19.36 18.22 7.53
N THR A 79 19.34 17.75 6.28
CA THR A 79 19.40 16.31 5.98
C THR A 79 20.76 15.73 6.40
N PRO A 80 20.81 14.72 7.31
CA PRO A 80 22.06 14.10 7.72
C PRO A 80 22.85 13.52 6.55
N MET A 81 24.15 13.81 6.49
CA MET A 81 25.03 13.43 5.37
C MET A 81 24.96 11.93 5.03
N LYS A 82 24.89 11.08 6.07
CA LYS A 82 24.85 9.62 5.90
C LYS A 82 23.59 9.11 5.16
N TRP A 83 22.49 9.87 5.17
CA TRP A 83 21.22 9.50 4.52
C TRP A 83 21.02 10.11 3.13
N ARG A 84 21.79 11.15 2.77
CA ARG A 84 21.61 11.88 1.51
C ARG A 84 21.68 11.00 0.28
N LYS A 85 22.65 10.07 0.23
CA LYS A 85 22.81 9.17 -0.93
C LYS A 85 21.58 8.30 -1.16
N TYR A 86 20.95 7.80 -0.08
CA TYR A 86 19.79 6.92 -0.17
C TYR A 86 18.51 7.66 -0.57
N LEU A 87 18.31 8.87 -0.01
CA LEU A 87 17.21 9.75 -0.41
C LEU A 87 17.29 10.11 -1.90
N LYS A 88 18.48 10.53 -2.37
CA LYS A 88 18.70 10.83 -3.78
C LYS A 88 18.43 9.63 -4.68
N GLN A 89 18.98 8.49 -4.29
CA GLN A 89 18.84 7.26 -5.07
C GLN A 89 17.37 6.85 -5.19
N GLY A 90 16.58 6.90 -4.09
CA GLY A 90 15.14 6.58 -4.14
C GLY A 90 14.36 7.50 -5.08
N ILE A 91 14.73 8.79 -5.15
CA ILE A 91 14.12 9.74 -6.10
C ILE A 91 14.56 9.43 -7.53
N GLU A 92 15.85 9.20 -7.76
CA GLU A 92 16.42 9.00 -9.09
C GLU A 92 16.12 7.61 -9.67
N ASP A 93 15.72 6.62 -8.85
CA ASP A 93 15.24 5.30 -9.29
C ASP A 93 14.10 5.43 -10.32
N TRP A 94 13.27 6.47 -10.22
CA TRP A 94 12.17 6.73 -11.14
C TRP A 94 12.60 7.09 -12.58
N ASN A 95 13.88 7.47 -12.80
CA ASN A 95 14.37 7.65 -14.17
C ASN A 95 14.13 6.42 -15.03
N ALA A 96 14.22 5.21 -14.46
CA ALA A 96 13.91 3.97 -15.16
C ALA A 96 12.46 3.90 -15.68
N ALA A 97 11.49 4.53 -14.98
CA ALA A 97 10.11 4.62 -15.44
C ALA A 97 9.95 5.71 -16.52
N PHE A 98 10.70 6.81 -16.41
CA PHE A 98 10.67 7.88 -17.43
C PHE A 98 11.37 7.47 -18.74
N GLU A 99 12.29 6.50 -18.73
CA GLU A 99 12.84 5.91 -19.93
C GLU A 99 11.76 5.20 -20.77
N GLU A 100 10.77 4.56 -20.13
CA GLU A 100 9.61 4.00 -20.83
C GLU A 100 8.74 5.10 -21.50
N ALA A 101 8.75 6.30 -20.93
CA ALA A 101 8.11 7.48 -21.53
C ALA A 101 8.96 8.16 -22.61
N GLY A 102 10.20 7.69 -22.86
CA GLY A 102 11.13 8.21 -23.86
C GLY A 102 12.10 9.28 -23.35
N PHE A 103 12.18 9.49 -22.03
CA PHE A 103 13.07 10.47 -21.44
C PHE A 103 14.22 9.84 -20.65
N LYS A 104 15.46 10.29 -20.90
CA LYS A 104 16.60 10.06 -20.00
C LYS A 104 16.85 11.31 -19.15
N ASN A 105 17.43 11.12 -17.96
CA ASN A 105 17.75 12.22 -17.03
C ASN A 105 16.53 13.13 -16.74
N ALA A 106 15.33 12.53 -16.67
CA ALA A 106 14.10 13.26 -16.42
C ALA A 106 14.05 13.85 -15.00
N ILE A 107 14.74 13.19 -14.05
CA ILE A 107 14.74 13.50 -12.63
C ILE A 107 16.18 13.69 -12.17
N ILE A 108 16.41 14.77 -11.40
CA ILE A 108 17.71 15.09 -10.83
C ILE A 108 17.51 15.48 -9.37
N CYS A 109 18.17 14.79 -8.44
CA CYS A 109 18.18 15.15 -7.03
C CYS A 109 19.54 15.75 -6.62
N LYS A 110 19.53 16.98 -6.15
CA LYS A 110 20.73 17.77 -5.81
C LYS A 110 20.91 17.96 -4.31
N ASP A 111 22.15 18.15 -3.89
CA ASP A 111 22.43 18.74 -2.58
C ASP A 111 21.94 20.21 -2.57
N PRO A 112 21.59 20.74 -1.40
CA PRO A 112 21.25 22.14 -1.29
C PRO A 112 22.48 23.00 -1.63
N PRO A 113 22.31 24.15 -2.28
CA PRO A 113 23.43 25.06 -2.50
C PRO A 113 24.01 25.50 -1.15
N THR A 114 25.33 25.70 -1.13
CA THR A 114 26.00 26.29 0.04
C THR A 114 25.55 27.74 0.26
N LYS A 115 25.85 28.29 1.43
CA LYS A 115 25.54 29.71 1.70
C LYS A 115 26.37 30.67 0.85
N GLU A 116 27.52 30.20 0.39
CA GLU A 116 28.41 30.94 -0.51
C GLU A 116 27.88 30.97 -1.95
N GLU A 117 27.29 29.87 -2.40
CA GLU A 117 26.69 29.72 -3.74
C GLU A 117 25.35 30.47 -3.85
N ASP A 118 24.48 30.31 -2.86
CA ASP A 118 23.18 30.99 -2.79
C ASP A 118 22.81 31.27 -1.31
N PRO A 119 23.13 32.49 -0.81
CA PRO A 119 22.81 32.85 0.56
C PRO A 119 21.32 32.97 0.85
N ASP A 120 20.51 33.22 -0.18
CA ASP A 120 19.05 33.42 -0.08
C ASP A 120 18.25 32.15 -0.34
N TRP A 121 18.90 31.05 -0.72
CA TRP A 121 18.21 29.79 -0.94
C TRP A 121 17.48 29.31 0.30
N SER A 122 16.22 28.96 0.12
CA SER A 122 15.34 28.47 1.17
C SER A 122 14.49 27.31 0.65
N PRO A 123 14.30 26.24 1.45
CA PRO A 123 13.35 25.19 1.12
C PRO A 123 11.88 25.64 1.18
N GLU A 124 11.62 26.87 1.65
CA GLU A 124 10.28 27.52 1.63
C GLU A 124 10.02 28.29 0.33
N ASP A 125 10.99 28.33 -0.59
CA ASP A 125 10.83 29.05 -1.85
C ASP A 125 10.17 28.14 -2.88
N VAL A 126 8.96 28.49 -3.29
CA VAL A 126 8.13 27.75 -4.26
C VAL A 126 8.80 27.48 -5.62
N ARG A 127 9.95 28.09 -5.92
CA ARG A 127 10.74 27.79 -7.12
C ARG A 127 11.51 26.48 -7.05
N TYR A 128 11.64 25.90 -5.83
CA TYR A 128 12.41 24.70 -5.57
C TYR A 128 11.51 23.64 -4.94
N SER A 129 11.50 22.46 -5.51
CA SER A 129 10.94 21.27 -4.87
C SER A 129 12.00 20.64 -3.98
N THR A 130 11.63 20.33 -2.73
CA THR A 130 12.62 19.93 -1.72
C THR A 130 12.21 18.68 -0.95
N VAL A 131 13.22 17.92 -0.50
CA VAL A 131 13.04 16.92 0.55
C VAL A 131 13.31 17.62 1.88
N ARG A 132 12.22 17.95 2.58
CA ARG A 132 12.21 18.66 3.86
C ARG A 132 12.53 17.71 4.99
N TYR A 133 13.72 17.80 5.58
CA TYR A 133 14.08 16.97 6.72
C TYR A 133 13.62 17.61 8.04
N LEU A 134 12.54 17.10 8.60
CA LEU A 134 11.84 17.68 9.74
C LEU A 134 12.23 16.97 11.05
N ALA A 135 12.73 17.73 12.02
CA ALA A 135 13.03 17.27 13.38
C ALA A 135 11.73 17.05 14.16
N SER A 136 11.07 15.92 13.91
CA SER A 136 9.76 15.58 14.50
C SER A 136 9.72 14.11 14.90
N SER A 137 8.99 13.82 15.97
CA SER A 137 8.68 12.45 16.42
C SER A 137 7.55 11.78 15.62
N THR A 138 7.02 12.44 14.59
CA THR A 138 6.00 11.88 13.70
C THR A 138 6.56 10.67 12.95
N LEU A 139 5.84 9.55 13.01
CA LEU A 139 6.19 8.29 12.34
C LEU A 139 5.60 8.29 10.92
N ASN A 140 6.05 9.19 10.06
CA ASN A 140 5.51 9.35 8.71
C ASN A 140 6.49 10.04 7.76
N ALA A 141 6.18 9.98 6.46
CA ALA A 141 6.62 10.88 5.40
C ALA A 141 5.42 11.16 4.50
N ASN A 142 5.45 12.20 3.68
CA ASN A 142 4.44 12.46 2.66
C ASN A 142 4.99 13.35 1.55
N GLY A 143 4.44 13.21 0.34
CA GLY A 143 4.81 13.96 -0.86
C GLY A 143 3.63 14.73 -1.47
N PRO A 144 3.13 15.81 -0.84
CA PRO A 144 2.09 16.66 -1.43
C PRO A 144 2.62 17.45 -2.62
N HIS A 145 1.72 17.84 -3.53
CA HIS A 145 2.04 18.73 -4.63
C HIS A 145 0.98 19.83 -4.81
N VAL A 146 1.36 20.87 -5.56
CA VAL A 146 0.48 21.96 -5.94
C VAL A 146 0.38 21.98 -7.46
N SER A 147 -0.83 21.92 -8.00
CA SER A 147 -1.09 21.89 -9.44
C SER A 147 -1.80 23.15 -9.93
N ASP A 148 -1.60 23.48 -11.21
CA ASP A 148 -2.35 24.50 -11.93
C ASP A 148 -3.76 23.98 -12.21
N PRO A 149 -4.83 24.58 -11.64
CA PRO A 149 -6.18 24.09 -11.79
C PRO A 149 -6.71 24.14 -13.23
N ARG A 150 -6.01 24.82 -14.16
CA ARG A 150 -6.39 24.89 -15.58
C ARG A 150 -5.94 23.67 -16.38
N SER A 151 -4.92 22.94 -15.90
CA SER A 151 -4.26 21.90 -16.72
C SER A 151 -3.78 20.67 -15.94
N GLY A 152 -3.80 20.69 -14.59
CA GLY A 152 -3.17 19.68 -13.76
C GLY A 152 -1.63 19.73 -13.80
N GLU A 153 -1.00 20.82 -14.30
CA GLU A 153 0.45 20.96 -14.26
C GLU A 153 0.94 21.10 -12.82
N ILE A 154 1.76 20.16 -12.36
CA ILE A 154 2.42 20.26 -11.05
C ILE A 154 3.44 21.40 -11.13
N ILE A 155 3.30 22.38 -10.25
CA ILE A 155 4.13 23.58 -10.22
C ILE A 155 5.26 23.42 -9.21
N GLU A 156 4.95 22.81 -8.08
CA GLU A 156 5.85 22.61 -6.96
C GLU A 156 5.37 21.39 -6.16
N SER A 157 6.32 20.66 -5.55
CA SER A 157 6.02 19.55 -4.66
C SER A 157 7.18 19.33 -3.70
N ASP A 158 6.88 19.25 -2.42
CA ASP A 158 7.84 18.91 -1.36
C ASP A 158 7.62 17.50 -0.84
N ILE A 159 8.69 16.84 -0.41
CA ILE A 159 8.63 15.62 0.38
C ILE A 159 8.90 15.98 1.84
N ASN A 160 7.91 15.87 2.70
CA ASN A 160 8.08 16.04 4.13
C ASN A 160 8.62 14.75 4.74
N TRP A 161 9.87 14.78 5.14
CA TRP A 161 10.58 13.65 5.75
C TRP A 161 10.69 13.87 7.26
N TYR A 162 9.86 13.22 8.06
CA TYR A 162 9.94 13.31 9.52
C TYR A 162 11.01 12.37 10.06
N HIS A 163 11.83 12.83 11.03
CA HIS A 163 12.96 12.06 11.56
C HIS A 163 12.56 10.64 12.00
N ASN A 164 11.44 10.53 12.71
CA ASN A 164 11.00 9.23 13.27
C ASN A 164 10.37 8.27 12.25
N VAL A 165 10.33 8.60 10.96
CA VAL A 165 9.99 7.61 9.93
C VAL A 165 10.95 6.43 9.98
N MET A 166 12.23 6.65 10.36
CA MET A 166 13.21 5.58 10.54
C MET A 166 12.80 4.56 11.61
N LYS A 167 12.18 5.02 12.71
CA LYS A 167 11.61 4.11 13.74
C LYS A 167 10.47 3.27 13.17
N LEU A 168 9.63 3.85 12.32
CA LEU A 168 8.55 3.14 11.64
C LEU A 168 9.09 2.05 10.71
N LEU A 169 10.08 2.39 9.89
CA LEU A 169 10.76 1.47 8.97
C LEU A 169 11.43 0.30 9.71
N ARG A 170 12.16 0.60 10.79
CA ARG A 170 12.75 -0.41 11.66
C ARG A 170 11.69 -1.40 12.15
N ASN A 171 10.55 -0.90 12.65
CA ASN A 171 9.51 -1.73 13.21
C ASN A 171 8.89 -2.66 12.16
N TRP A 172 8.58 -2.14 10.98
CA TRP A 172 8.03 -2.96 9.89
C TRP A 172 9.01 -4.03 9.46
N TYR A 173 10.28 -3.67 9.23
CA TYR A 173 11.28 -4.62 8.79
C TYR A 173 11.57 -5.67 9.88
N PHE A 174 11.61 -5.26 11.15
CA PHE A 174 11.74 -6.19 12.26
C PHE A 174 10.61 -7.23 12.26
N VAL A 175 9.34 -6.83 12.28
CA VAL A 175 8.24 -7.79 12.43
C VAL A 175 7.97 -8.62 11.18
N GLN A 176 8.31 -8.12 10.00
CA GLN A 176 8.04 -8.81 8.74
C GLN A 176 9.23 -9.65 8.24
N ALA A 177 10.47 -9.27 8.56
CA ALA A 177 11.65 -9.88 7.98
C ALA A 177 12.59 -10.60 8.98
N SER A 178 12.56 -10.28 10.29
CA SER A 178 13.58 -10.80 11.24
C SER A 178 13.58 -12.32 11.43
N ALA A 179 12.48 -13.01 11.07
CA ALA A 179 12.46 -14.48 11.03
C ALA A 179 13.44 -15.06 9.99
N VAL A 180 13.66 -14.32 8.90
CA VAL A 180 14.44 -14.74 7.73
C VAL A 180 15.79 -14.02 7.67
N ASP A 181 15.79 -12.70 7.91
CA ASP A 181 16.97 -11.85 7.82
C ASP A 181 17.58 -11.57 9.21
N PRO A 182 18.82 -12.01 9.49
CA PRO A 182 19.53 -11.64 10.71
C PRO A 182 19.76 -10.13 10.87
N GLU A 183 19.88 -9.38 9.76
CA GLU A 183 20.10 -7.93 9.77
C GLU A 183 18.86 -7.14 10.22
N ALA A 184 17.67 -7.77 10.18
CA ALA A 184 16.42 -7.20 10.68
C ALA A 184 16.24 -7.40 12.21
N ARG A 185 17.19 -8.03 12.90
CA ARG A 185 17.15 -8.31 14.34
C ARG A 185 17.82 -7.19 15.12
N GLY A 186 17.27 -6.86 16.27
CA GLY A 186 17.79 -5.78 17.12
C GLY A 186 17.00 -4.48 17.00
N VAL A 187 17.30 -3.55 17.90
CA VAL A 187 16.64 -2.25 18.00
C VAL A 187 17.35 -1.15 17.20
N GLU A 188 18.59 -1.40 16.79
CA GLU A 188 19.37 -0.55 15.91
C GLU A 188 19.83 -1.33 14.68
N PHE A 189 19.62 -0.78 13.51
CA PHE A 189 20.08 -1.36 12.25
C PHE A 189 21.37 -0.70 11.78
N ARG A 190 22.21 -1.47 11.10
CA ARG A 190 23.37 -0.91 10.39
C ARG A 190 22.92 0.18 9.41
N ASN A 191 23.80 1.17 9.18
CA ASN A 191 23.47 2.31 8.31
C ASN A 191 23.09 1.89 6.88
N GLU A 192 23.67 0.79 6.38
CA GLU A 192 23.38 0.25 5.06
C GLU A 192 21.94 -0.27 4.99
N VAL A 193 21.53 -1.07 5.97
CA VAL A 193 20.15 -1.61 6.05
C VAL A 193 19.15 -0.47 6.19
N MET A 194 19.36 0.43 7.17
CA MET A 194 18.48 1.59 7.35
C MET A 194 18.46 2.48 6.10
N GLY A 195 19.60 2.60 5.42
CA GLY A 195 19.71 3.38 4.19
C GLY A 195 18.82 2.86 3.06
N GLU A 196 18.78 1.55 2.84
CA GLU A 196 17.89 0.96 1.83
C GLU A 196 16.41 1.09 2.22
N LEU A 197 16.08 0.98 3.51
CA LEU A 197 14.73 1.28 3.98
C LEU A 197 14.33 2.75 3.73
N ILE A 198 15.29 3.68 3.88
CA ILE A 198 15.12 5.10 3.54
C ILE A 198 14.93 5.27 2.02
N ARG A 199 15.74 4.60 1.20
CA ARG A 199 15.62 4.60 -0.26
C ARG A 199 14.22 4.13 -0.69
N PHE A 200 13.73 3.03 -0.12
CA PHE A 200 12.40 2.48 -0.37
C PHE A 200 11.30 3.52 -0.14
N VAL A 201 11.27 4.18 1.04
CA VAL A 201 10.24 5.18 1.32
C VAL A 201 10.46 6.45 0.52
N SER A 202 11.72 6.86 0.27
CA SER A 202 12.01 8.01 -0.59
C SER A 202 11.46 7.81 -2.01
N SER A 203 11.60 6.60 -2.56
CA SER A 203 11.02 6.24 -3.86
C SER A 203 9.49 6.28 -3.83
N HIS A 204 8.86 5.75 -2.77
CA HIS A 204 7.41 5.79 -2.60
C HIS A 204 6.87 7.24 -2.53
N GLU A 205 7.44 8.08 -1.65
CA GLU A 205 7.01 9.47 -1.51
C GLU A 205 7.22 10.28 -2.79
N PHE A 206 8.31 10.01 -3.51
CA PHE A 206 8.53 10.63 -4.81
C PHE A 206 7.46 10.26 -5.84
N GLY A 207 6.98 9.02 -5.82
CA GLY A 207 5.85 8.59 -6.66
C GLY A 207 4.61 9.47 -6.49
N HIS A 208 4.31 9.91 -5.26
CA HIS A 208 3.22 10.86 -5.02
C HIS A 208 3.47 12.22 -5.67
N THR A 209 4.70 12.68 -5.65
CA THR A 209 5.08 14.00 -6.19
C THR A 209 5.04 14.08 -7.71
N ILE A 210 4.98 12.95 -8.39
CA ILE A 210 4.81 12.88 -9.84
C ILE A 210 3.39 12.54 -10.28
N GLY A 211 2.44 12.49 -9.33
CA GLY A 211 1.02 12.35 -9.59
C GLY A 211 0.42 10.98 -9.28
N LEU A 212 1.16 10.02 -8.70
CA LEU A 212 0.67 8.66 -8.46
C LEU A 212 0.06 8.51 -7.05
N PRO A 213 -1.20 8.09 -6.92
CA PRO A 213 -1.79 7.67 -5.66
C PRO A 213 -1.35 6.25 -5.28
N HIS A 214 -1.76 5.78 -4.10
CA HIS A 214 -1.55 4.39 -3.73
C HIS A 214 -2.26 3.41 -4.65
N ASN A 215 -1.56 2.35 -5.07
CA ASN A 215 -2.11 1.19 -5.78
C ASN A 215 -2.12 -0.04 -4.86
N MET A 216 -3.07 -0.09 -3.92
CA MET A 216 -3.17 -1.17 -2.91
C MET A 216 -3.56 -2.53 -3.50
N GLY A 217 -4.00 -2.58 -4.75
CA GLY A 217 -4.35 -3.82 -5.45
C GLY A 217 -3.18 -4.46 -6.19
N SER A 218 -2.05 -3.79 -6.26
CA SER A 218 -0.92 -4.23 -7.09
C SER A 218 -0.29 -5.54 -6.60
N SER A 219 -0.04 -5.68 -5.29
CA SER A 219 0.60 -6.87 -4.72
C SER A 219 -0.18 -8.16 -4.96
N SER A 220 -1.50 -8.08 -5.15
CA SER A 220 -2.35 -9.25 -5.43
C SER A 220 -2.10 -9.90 -6.80
N ALA A 221 -1.38 -9.23 -7.70
CA ALA A 221 -1.05 -9.78 -9.02
C ALA A 221 0.00 -10.90 -8.96
N TYR A 222 0.78 -10.98 -7.89
CA TYR A 222 1.82 -12.00 -7.77
C TYR A 222 1.36 -13.21 -6.96
N PRO A 223 1.55 -14.45 -7.46
CA PRO A 223 1.26 -15.64 -6.68
C PRO A 223 2.12 -15.72 -5.41
N VAL A 224 1.50 -16.08 -4.29
CA VAL A 224 2.20 -16.23 -2.99
C VAL A 224 3.41 -17.17 -3.09
N ASP A 225 3.30 -18.26 -3.87
CA ASP A 225 4.43 -19.18 -4.07
C ASP A 225 5.58 -18.54 -4.85
N SER A 226 5.29 -17.64 -5.78
CA SER A 226 6.29 -16.92 -6.55
C SER A 226 7.09 -15.95 -5.67
N LEU A 227 6.45 -15.35 -4.66
CA LEU A 227 7.11 -14.48 -3.68
C LEU A 227 8.13 -15.23 -2.79
N ARG A 228 8.11 -16.56 -2.79
CA ARG A 228 9.10 -17.43 -2.13
C ARG A 228 10.21 -17.92 -3.07
N SER A 229 10.20 -17.48 -4.32
CA SER A 229 11.19 -17.83 -5.33
C SER A 229 12.25 -16.73 -5.49
N ALA A 230 13.51 -17.05 -5.24
CA ALA A 230 14.63 -16.13 -5.46
C ALA A 230 14.72 -15.65 -6.92
N THR A 231 14.47 -16.54 -7.89
CA THR A 231 14.50 -16.19 -9.31
C THR A 231 13.38 -15.22 -9.68
N PHE A 232 12.18 -15.44 -9.12
CA PHE A 232 11.05 -14.57 -9.37
C PHE A 232 11.26 -13.19 -8.74
N THR A 233 11.57 -13.15 -7.43
CA THR A 233 11.68 -11.89 -6.69
C THR A 233 12.88 -11.05 -7.15
N LYS A 234 13.97 -11.68 -7.62
CA LYS A 234 15.08 -10.97 -8.25
C LYS A 234 14.66 -10.27 -9.55
N LYS A 235 13.76 -10.88 -10.32
CA LYS A 235 13.34 -10.33 -11.63
C LYS A 235 12.22 -9.31 -11.51
N TYR A 236 11.25 -9.56 -10.63
CA TYR A 236 9.99 -8.82 -10.59
C TYR A 236 9.78 -8.01 -9.31
N GLY A 237 10.67 -8.16 -8.31
CA GLY A 237 10.46 -7.60 -6.99
C GLY A 237 9.38 -8.36 -6.20
N THR A 238 8.83 -7.71 -5.19
CA THR A 238 7.79 -8.28 -4.31
C THR A 238 6.39 -7.72 -4.57
N SER A 239 6.29 -6.65 -5.36
CA SER A 239 5.04 -6.06 -5.83
C SER A 239 5.24 -5.40 -7.19
N PRO A 240 4.25 -5.38 -8.10
CA PRO A 240 4.31 -4.63 -9.35
C PRO A 240 4.45 -3.12 -9.18
N SER A 241 4.10 -2.56 -8.02
CA SER A 241 4.15 -1.12 -7.76
C SER A 241 4.78 -0.81 -6.40
N ILE A 242 5.67 0.20 -6.38
CA ILE A 242 6.17 0.81 -5.14
C ILE A 242 5.09 1.63 -4.42
N MET A 243 4.02 2.03 -5.15
CA MET A 243 2.89 2.75 -4.58
C MET A 243 1.90 1.85 -3.84
N ASP A 244 2.13 0.54 -3.81
CA ASP A 244 1.47 -0.41 -2.92
C ASP A 244 2.11 -0.36 -1.52
N TYR A 245 1.32 -0.51 -0.48
CA TYR A 245 1.85 -0.73 0.86
C TYR A 245 2.16 -2.22 1.11
N ALA A 246 2.72 -2.91 0.14
CA ALA A 246 3.18 -4.29 0.26
C ALA A 246 4.25 -4.48 1.35
N ARG A 247 4.99 -3.40 1.68
CA ARG A 247 6.05 -3.36 2.69
C ARG A 247 7.16 -4.35 2.38
N PHE A 248 7.33 -5.37 3.25
CA PHE A 248 8.41 -6.35 3.14
C PHE A 248 7.84 -7.77 2.96
N ASN A 249 8.61 -8.63 2.34
CA ASN A 249 8.19 -9.97 1.97
C ASN A 249 8.06 -10.90 3.19
N TYR A 250 6.97 -10.76 3.93
CA TYR A 250 6.68 -11.57 5.11
C TYR A 250 6.25 -13.02 4.80
N VAL A 251 6.03 -13.36 3.52
CA VAL A 251 5.72 -14.75 3.13
C VAL A 251 6.97 -15.60 2.99
N ALA A 252 8.14 -14.99 2.79
CA ALA A 252 9.42 -15.68 2.78
C ALA A 252 9.66 -16.45 4.09
N GLN A 253 10.27 -17.62 4.00
CA GLN A 253 10.56 -18.48 5.13
C GLN A 253 12.08 -18.70 5.27
N PRO A 254 12.62 -19.11 6.44
CA PRO A 254 14.06 -19.31 6.63
C PRO A 254 14.74 -20.26 5.64
N GLU A 255 13.98 -21.18 5.05
CA GLU A 255 14.45 -22.08 4.01
C GLU A 255 14.58 -21.44 2.62
N ASP A 256 13.93 -20.32 2.37
CA ASP A 256 13.88 -19.63 1.06
C ASP A 256 15.14 -18.78 0.87
N LYS A 257 16.23 -19.38 0.39
CA LYS A 257 17.50 -18.69 0.25
C LYS A 257 17.54 -17.77 -0.96
N GLY A 258 18.03 -16.54 -0.76
CA GLY A 258 18.21 -15.55 -1.83
C GLY A 258 16.92 -14.89 -2.31
N VAL A 259 15.82 -15.07 -1.61
CA VAL A 259 14.54 -14.39 -1.88
C VAL A 259 14.66 -12.93 -1.47
N ALA A 260 14.22 -12.01 -2.32
CA ALA A 260 14.16 -10.59 -1.98
C ALA A 260 13.13 -10.35 -0.88
N LEU A 261 13.50 -9.54 0.11
CA LEU A 261 12.65 -9.15 1.24
C LEU A 261 12.12 -7.72 1.10
N MET A 262 12.68 -6.94 0.21
CA MET A 262 12.24 -5.60 -0.15
C MET A 262 11.61 -5.58 -1.55
N PRO A 263 10.84 -4.54 -1.91
CA PRO A 263 10.19 -4.44 -3.22
C PRO A 263 11.16 -4.53 -4.41
N SER A 264 12.40 -4.07 -4.23
CA SER A 264 13.51 -4.29 -5.16
C SER A 264 14.75 -4.75 -4.41
N ASP A 265 15.71 -5.33 -5.10
CA ASP A 265 17.03 -5.56 -4.54
C ASP A 265 17.90 -4.28 -4.62
N TRP A 266 19.08 -4.34 -3.97
CA TRP A 266 20.03 -3.22 -3.88
C TRP A 266 20.58 -2.74 -5.24
N GLU A 267 20.51 -3.59 -6.26
CA GLU A 267 21.09 -3.36 -7.59
C GLU A 267 20.08 -2.80 -8.58
N THR A 268 18.77 -2.94 -8.32
CA THR A 268 17.71 -2.52 -9.24
C THR A 268 16.94 -1.30 -8.74
N PRO A 269 16.40 -0.46 -9.65
CA PRO A 269 15.50 0.64 -9.27
C PRO A 269 14.26 0.15 -8.52
N ASN A 270 13.83 0.91 -7.50
CA ASN A 270 12.66 0.60 -6.66
C ASN A 270 11.30 0.81 -7.35
N VAL A 271 11.24 0.78 -8.68
CA VAL A 271 10.01 1.02 -9.46
C VAL A 271 9.60 -0.25 -10.18
N GLY A 272 8.37 -0.68 -9.92
CA GLY A 272 7.82 -1.91 -10.46
C GLY A 272 7.30 -1.76 -11.89
N ILE A 273 6.79 -2.87 -12.42
CA ILE A 273 6.24 -2.92 -13.79
C ILE A 273 5.02 -2.01 -13.96
N TYR A 274 4.14 -1.93 -12.93
CA TYR A 274 3.00 -1.03 -12.93
C TYR A 274 3.45 0.44 -12.90
N ASP A 275 4.44 0.77 -12.08
CA ASP A 275 4.95 2.15 -11.95
C ASP A 275 5.50 2.64 -13.29
N ARG A 276 6.29 1.81 -13.98
CA ARG A 276 6.84 2.09 -15.32
C ARG A 276 5.73 2.32 -16.33
N TYR A 277 4.74 1.43 -16.35
CA TYR A 277 3.57 1.55 -17.21
C TYR A 277 2.78 2.83 -16.90
N SER A 278 2.48 3.12 -15.65
CA SER A 278 1.72 4.29 -15.25
C SER A 278 2.43 5.59 -15.62
N VAL A 279 3.76 5.67 -15.40
CA VAL A 279 4.58 6.81 -15.85
C VAL A 279 4.60 6.92 -17.38
N MET A 280 4.80 5.81 -18.09
CA MET A 280 4.74 5.81 -19.56
C MET A 280 3.38 6.34 -20.02
N TRP A 281 2.27 5.83 -19.49
CA TRP A 281 0.91 6.24 -19.83
C TRP A 281 0.65 7.73 -19.52
N GLY A 282 1.12 8.21 -18.36
CA GLY A 282 0.89 9.59 -17.92
C GLY A 282 1.82 10.63 -18.56
N TYR A 283 3.06 10.26 -18.92
CA TYR A 283 4.10 11.22 -19.31
C TYR A 283 4.58 11.12 -20.76
N LYS A 284 4.44 9.96 -21.44
CA LYS A 284 4.93 9.83 -22.82
C LYS A 284 4.29 10.86 -23.74
N PRO A 285 5.07 11.75 -24.39
CA PRO A 285 4.54 12.71 -25.33
C PRO A 285 3.91 12.02 -26.55
N ILE A 286 2.66 12.41 -26.84
CA ILE A 286 1.95 12.01 -28.07
C ILE A 286 1.90 13.26 -28.95
N LEU A 287 2.80 13.31 -29.92
CA LEU A 287 3.04 14.52 -30.73
C LEU A 287 2.04 14.65 -31.87
N GLY A 288 1.58 15.89 -32.11
CA GLY A 288 0.79 16.25 -33.29
C GLY A 288 -0.69 15.86 -33.24
N VAL A 289 -1.22 15.50 -32.06
CA VAL A 289 -2.60 15.09 -31.87
C VAL A 289 -3.36 16.06 -30.93
N SER A 290 -4.69 16.12 -31.07
CA SER A 290 -5.59 16.83 -30.16
C SER A 290 -5.68 16.12 -28.79
N GLU A 291 -6.35 16.74 -27.80
CA GLU A 291 -6.60 16.12 -26.48
C GLU A 291 -7.52 14.89 -26.62
N GLU A 292 -8.51 14.94 -27.49
CA GLU A 292 -9.45 13.85 -27.75
C GLU A 292 -8.79 12.66 -28.46
N GLU A 293 -7.98 12.93 -29.48
CA GLU A 293 -7.20 11.88 -30.17
C GLU A 293 -6.20 11.22 -29.20
N GLU A 294 -5.56 12.01 -28.34
CA GLU A 294 -4.68 11.50 -27.28
C GLU A 294 -5.44 10.57 -26.33
N LYS A 295 -6.66 10.94 -25.92
CA LYS A 295 -7.53 10.12 -25.06
C LYS A 295 -7.79 8.73 -25.67
N GLU A 296 -8.07 8.65 -26.96
CA GLU A 296 -8.32 7.36 -27.63
C GLU A 296 -7.04 6.50 -27.74
N ILE A 297 -5.90 7.12 -27.97
CA ILE A 297 -4.60 6.41 -27.95
C ILE A 297 -4.32 5.85 -26.55
N LEU A 298 -4.51 6.65 -25.50
CA LEU A 298 -4.30 6.23 -24.12
C LEU A 298 -5.24 5.09 -23.72
N ARG A 299 -6.48 5.10 -24.18
CA ARG A 299 -7.43 3.99 -23.99
C ARG A 299 -6.99 2.71 -24.70
N SER A 300 -6.39 2.81 -25.89
CA SER A 300 -5.85 1.63 -26.59
C SER A 300 -4.72 0.98 -25.81
N TRP A 301 -3.84 1.77 -25.18
CA TRP A 301 -2.75 1.24 -24.34
C TRP A 301 -3.26 0.51 -23.11
N ILE A 302 -4.39 0.96 -22.51
CA ILE A 302 -5.02 0.25 -21.40
C ILE A 302 -5.58 -1.10 -21.88
N ARG A 303 -6.28 -1.12 -23.04
CA ARG A 303 -6.83 -2.36 -23.60
C ARG A 303 -5.78 -3.41 -23.93
N GLU A 304 -4.59 -3.00 -24.35
CA GLU A 304 -3.47 -3.91 -24.61
C GLU A 304 -2.99 -4.65 -23.33
N LYS A 305 -3.36 -4.17 -22.16
CA LYS A 305 -2.90 -4.69 -20.85
C LYS A 305 -4.02 -5.26 -19.98
N GLU A 306 -5.26 -5.26 -20.45
CA GLU A 306 -6.45 -5.54 -19.63
C GLU A 306 -6.50 -6.95 -19.01
N ASP A 307 -5.85 -7.93 -19.64
CA ASP A 307 -5.79 -9.32 -19.17
C ASP A 307 -4.62 -9.59 -18.19
N ASP A 308 -3.72 -8.64 -17.99
CA ASP A 308 -2.56 -8.79 -17.11
C ASP A 308 -2.73 -7.99 -15.81
N LEU A 309 -2.98 -8.70 -14.71
CA LEU A 309 -3.22 -8.11 -13.40
C LEU A 309 -2.04 -7.27 -12.89
N THR A 310 -0.83 -7.44 -13.42
CA THR A 310 0.33 -6.62 -13.04
C THR A 310 0.17 -5.14 -13.42
N TYR A 311 -0.74 -4.84 -14.36
CA TYR A 311 -1.08 -3.47 -14.79
C TYR A 311 -2.37 -2.93 -14.17
N ARG A 312 -2.97 -3.67 -13.23
CA ARG A 312 -4.20 -3.27 -12.55
C ARG A 312 -3.96 -2.16 -11.53
N PHE A 313 -4.89 -1.21 -11.50
CA PHE A 313 -5.02 -0.24 -10.41
C PHE A 313 -6.10 -0.67 -9.42
N GLY A 314 -5.74 -0.68 -8.13
CA GLY A 314 -6.66 -0.95 -7.02
C GLY A 314 -6.53 0.14 -5.94
N PRO A 315 -7.53 1.03 -5.78
CA PRO A 315 -7.44 2.18 -4.89
C PRO A 315 -7.50 1.80 -3.41
N THR A 316 -7.05 2.71 -2.56
CA THR A 316 -7.18 2.61 -1.09
C THR A 316 -8.64 2.67 -0.66
N GLY A 317 -9.00 1.87 0.35
CA GLY A 317 -10.32 1.95 1.01
C GLY A 317 -11.46 1.27 0.26
N SER A 318 -11.15 0.47 -0.75
CA SER A 318 -12.11 -0.35 -1.50
C SER A 318 -12.73 -1.46 -0.62
N ILE A 319 -13.90 -1.96 -1.05
CA ILE A 319 -14.50 -3.21 -0.54
C ILE A 319 -13.78 -4.44 -1.08
N ASP A 320 -12.93 -4.24 -2.06
CA ASP A 320 -12.17 -5.27 -2.75
C ASP A 320 -11.10 -5.88 -1.82
N PRO A 321 -11.19 -7.20 -1.54
CA PRO A 321 -10.23 -7.87 -0.66
C PRO A 321 -8.85 -8.03 -1.26
N SER A 322 -8.65 -7.77 -2.55
CA SER A 322 -7.35 -7.75 -3.19
C SER A 322 -6.68 -6.37 -3.18
N SER A 323 -7.31 -5.36 -2.54
CA SER A 323 -6.82 -3.98 -2.49
C SER A 323 -6.68 -3.54 -1.04
N GLN A 324 -5.74 -4.12 -0.31
CA GLN A 324 -5.54 -3.92 1.13
C GLN A 324 -4.14 -3.37 1.43
N THR A 325 -3.97 -2.84 2.63
CA THR A 325 -2.67 -2.36 3.15
C THR A 325 -1.87 -3.52 3.73
N GLU A 326 -0.62 -3.67 3.34
CA GLU A 326 0.35 -4.65 3.87
C GLU A 326 -0.05 -6.12 3.61
N ASP A 327 -0.88 -6.37 2.62
CA ASP A 327 -1.10 -7.70 2.08
C ASP A 327 -0.08 -8.04 0.98
N LEU A 328 0.10 -9.31 0.72
CA LEU A 328 0.99 -9.83 -0.32
C LEU A 328 0.36 -11.04 -1.00
N GLY A 329 0.45 -11.02 -2.32
CA GLY A 329 0.10 -12.15 -3.16
C GLY A 329 -1.40 -12.34 -3.37
N ASP A 330 -1.71 -13.33 -4.18
CA ASP A 330 -3.04 -13.66 -4.68
C ASP A 330 -3.94 -14.41 -3.68
N ASP A 331 -3.38 -14.88 -2.55
CA ASP A 331 -4.08 -15.68 -1.55
C ASP A 331 -3.79 -15.18 -0.12
N ALA A 332 -4.74 -14.41 0.43
CA ALA A 332 -4.65 -13.84 1.78
C ALA A 332 -4.54 -14.91 2.88
N ILE A 333 -5.14 -16.10 2.71
CA ILE A 333 -5.04 -17.20 3.69
C ILE A 333 -3.60 -17.73 3.71
N LYS A 334 -3.07 -18.06 2.54
CA LYS A 334 -1.74 -18.64 2.39
C LYS A 334 -0.64 -17.67 2.83
N ALA A 335 -0.74 -16.41 2.41
CA ALA A 335 0.19 -15.36 2.83
C ALA A 335 0.16 -15.17 4.36
N SER A 336 -1.04 -15.09 4.95
CA SER A 336 -1.21 -14.94 6.41
C SER A 336 -0.70 -16.15 7.20
N GLU A 337 -0.86 -17.38 6.69
CA GLU A 337 -0.28 -18.59 7.31
C GLU A 337 1.26 -18.50 7.40
N TYR A 338 1.94 -18.03 6.32
CA TYR A 338 3.38 -17.82 6.33
C TYR A 338 3.78 -16.70 7.30
N GLY A 339 3.06 -15.58 7.27
CA GLY A 339 3.30 -14.48 8.20
C GLY A 339 3.17 -14.89 9.67
N ILE A 340 2.11 -15.64 10.02
CA ILE A 340 1.91 -16.16 11.39
C ILE A 340 3.03 -17.13 11.79
N LYS A 341 3.50 -17.98 10.87
CA LYS A 341 4.67 -18.85 11.14
C LYS A 341 5.89 -18.03 11.50
N ASN A 342 6.14 -16.92 10.80
CA ASN A 342 7.25 -16.03 11.10
C ASN A 342 7.07 -15.33 12.45
N LEU A 343 5.89 -14.79 12.76
CA LEU A 343 5.64 -14.19 14.08
C LEU A 343 5.85 -15.18 15.24
N LYS A 344 5.45 -16.44 15.06
CA LYS A 344 5.69 -17.51 16.04
C LYS A 344 7.18 -17.86 16.23
N ARG A 345 8.03 -17.55 15.24
CA ARG A 345 9.50 -17.69 15.36
C ARG A 345 10.12 -16.47 16.05
N ILE A 346 9.59 -15.28 15.77
CA ILE A 346 10.12 -14.01 16.30
C ILE A 346 9.82 -13.88 17.80
N LEU A 347 8.59 -14.15 18.22
CA LEU A 347 8.14 -13.87 19.58
C LEU A 347 9.03 -14.51 20.67
N PRO A 348 9.41 -15.81 20.61
CA PRO A 348 10.30 -16.40 21.61
C PRO A 348 11.71 -15.81 21.64
N LYS A 349 12.10 -15.06 20.60
CA LYS A 349 13.39 -14.41 20.47
C LYS A 349 13.35 -12.92 20.84
N LEU A 350 12.18 -12.41 21.14
CA LEU A 350 11.96 -10.98 21.34
C LEU A 350 12.87 -10.41 22.43
N MET A 351 12.95 -11.07 23.58
CA MET A 351 13.81 -10.64 24.69
C MET A 351 15.29 -10.59 24.26
N GLU A 352 15.79 -11.64 23.60
CA GLU A 352 17.16 -11.71 23.10
C GLU A 352 17.49 -10.56 22.13
N TRP A 353 16.53 -10.17 21.30
CA TRP A 353 16.78 -9.21 20.22
C TRP A 353 16.47 -7.75 20.57
N THR A 354 15.77 -7.49 21.68
CA THR A 354 15.29 -6.13 21.99
C THR A 354 15.67 -5.64 23.39
N THR A 355 16.46 -6.40 24.17
CA THR A 355 16.90 -5.96 25.49
C THR A 355 18.40 -5.78 25.53
N GLU A 356 18.84 -4.75 26.24
CA GLU A 356 20.25 -4.44 26.50
C GLU A 356 20.50 -4.34 28.01
N ASP A 357 21.69 -4.71 28.46
CA ASP A 357 22.05 -4.65 29.87
C ASP A 357 22.01 -3.20 30.39
N GLY A 358 21.27 -2.98 31.46
CA GLY A 358 21.10 -1.66 32.06
C GLY A 358 19.93 -0.84 31.52
N GLU A 359 19.25 -1.29 30.45
CA GLU A 359 18.07 -0.62 29.90
C GLU A 359 16.75 -1.22 30.43
N THR A 360 15.65 -0.49 30.28
CA THR A 360 14.31 -0.95 30.60
C THR A 360 13.76 -1.89 29.54
N TYR A 361 12.58 -2.47 29.77
CA TYR A 361 11.92 -3.34 28.78
C TYR A 361 11.00 -2.57 27.80
N ASP A 362 11.11 -1.23 27.71
CA ASP A 362 10.21 -0.38 26.90
C ASP A 362 10.25 -0.73 25.42
N GLU A 363 11.45 -0.99 24.85
CA GLU A 363 11.55 -1.41 23.44
C GLU A 363 10.97 -2.82 23.23
N MET A 364 11.16 -3.74 24.17
CA MET A 364 10.54 -5.06 24.10
C MET A 364 9.01 -4.96 24.13
N GLU A 365 8.43 -4.15 25.05
CA GLU A 365 7.00 -3.88 25.12
C GLU A 365 6.50 -3.30 23.80
N TYR A 366 7.20 -2.31 23.28
CA TYR A 366 6.83 -1.65 22.04
C TYR A 366 6.81 -2.60 20.84
N ILE A 367 7.87 -3.40 20.66
CA ILE A 367 7.94 -4.39 19.56
C ILE A 367 6.95 -5.55 19.75
N TYR A 368 6.71 -5.98 20.99
CA TYR A 368 5.62 -6.92 21.27
C TYR A 368 4.27 -6.39 20.76
N GLY A 369 3.99 -5.11 21.01
CA GLY A 369 2.83 -4.43 20.45
C GLY A 369 2.77 -4.43 18.91
N GLN A 370 3.93 -4.27 18.24
CA GLN A 370 4.02 -4.35 16.77
C GLN A 370 3.73 -5.77 16.25
N ILE A 371 4.24 -6.82 16.92
CA ILE A 371 3.93 -8.23 16.57
C ILE A 371 2.42 -8.50 16.65
N LEU A 372 1.77 -8.03 17.72
CA LEU A 372 0.31 -8.15 17.86
C LEU A 372 -0.44 -7.34 16.79
N GLY A 373 0.06 -6.15 16.45
CA GLY A 373 -0.45 -5.33 15.36
C GLY A 373 -0.39 -6.06 14.03
N GLN A 374 0.74 -6.67 13.73
CA GLN A 374 0.93 -7.43 12.49
C GLN A 374 0.04 -8.68 12.42
N PHE A 375 -0.10 -9.43 13.51
CA PHE A 375 -1.06 -10.53 13.59
C PHE A 375 -2.49 -10.06 13.28
N ARG A 376 -2.91 -8.92 13.86
CA ARG A 376 -4.23 -8.34 13.56
C ARG A 376 -4.38 -8.00 12.08
N ARG A 377 -3.35 -7.48 11.41
CA ARG A 377 -3.40 -7.23 9.95
C ARG A 377 -3.68 -8.51 9.17
N TYR A 378 -2.96 -9.59 9.47
CA TYR A 378 -3.19 -10.90 8.82
C TYR A 378 -4.63 -11.39 9.02
N MET A 379 -5.19 -11.24 10.22
CA MET A 379 -6.62 -11.52 10.46
C MET A 379 -7.53 -10.63 9.61
N GLY A 380 -7.13 -9.37 9.43
CA GLY A 380 -7.85 -8.38 8.60
C GLY A 380 -7.89 -8.74 7.14
N HIS A 381 -6.73 -9.11 6.57
CA HIS A 381 -6.61 -9.51 5.17
C HIS A 381 -7.55 -10.68 4.84
N VAL A 382 -7.56 -11.70 5.69
CA VAL A 382 -8.46 -12.84 5.51
C VAL A 382 -9.92 -12.47 5.73
N ALA A 383 -10.24 -11.72 6.80
CA ALA A 383 -11.61 -11.35 7.13
C ALA A 383 -12.29 -10.47 6.06
N THR A 384 -11.53 -9.71 5.28
CA THR A 384 -12.07 -8.86 4.21
C THR A 384 -12.68 -9.68 3.08
N ASN A 385 -12.19 -10.88 2.84
CA ASN A 385 -12.73 -11.79 1.83
C ASN A 385 -14.14 -12.32 2.15
N ILE A 386 -14.54 -12.38 3.44
CA ILE A 386 -15.88 -12.84 3.84
C ILE A 386 -16.90 -11.75 3.46
N GLY A 387 -17.84 -12.05 2.56
CA GLY A 387 -18.76 -11.08 1.96
C GLY A 387 -18.02 -9.98 1.18
N GLY A 388 -16.80 -10.27 0.70
CA GLY A 388 -15.99 -9.40 -0.15
C GLY A 388 -16.46 -9.38 -1.59
N VAL A 389 -16.15 -8.29 -2.29
CA VAL A 389 -16.45 -8.08 -3.70
C VAL A 389 -15.20 -7.53 -4.37
N TYR A 390 -14.69 -8.23 -5.37
CA TYR A 390 -13.62 -7.72 -6.24
C TYR A 390 -14.16 -6.62 -7.14
N GLN A 391 -13.36 -5.58 -7.34
CA GLN A 391 -13.69 -4.47 -8.23
C GLN A 391 -12.63 -4.31 -9.31
N PHE A 392 -13.04 -4.41 -10.56
CA PHE A 392 -12.19 -4.17 -11.72
C PHE A 392 -12.77 -3.04 -12.56
N TYR A 393 -12.11 -1.91 -12.61
CA TYR A 393 -12.55 -0.80 -13.44
C TYR A 393 -12.59 -1.22 -14.91
N LYS A 394 -13.72 -0.97 -15.57
CA LYS A 394 -13.97 -1.32 -16.97
C LYS A 394 -14.82 -0.26 -17.65
N THR A 395 -14.58 -0.09 -18.94
CA THR A 395 -15.45 0.68 -19.83
C THR A 395 -16.41 -0.23 -20.57
N ALA A 396 -17.47 0.33 -21.16
CA ALA A 396 -18.55 -0.43 -21.82
C ALA A 396 -18.09 -1.28 -23.02
N ASP A 397 -16.90 -1.01 -23.54
CA ASP A 397 -16.24 -1.74 -24.65
C ASP A 397 -15.32 -2.88 -24.17
N GLN A 398 -15.30 -3.18 -22.86
CA GLN A 398 -14.54 -4.27 -22.25
C GLN A 398 -15.47 -5.37 -21.73
N ASP A 399 -15.10 -6.63 -21.95
CA ASP A 399 -15.85 -7.79 -21.47
C ASP A 399 -15.72 -8.01 -19.95
N GLY A 400 -16.71 -8.70 -19.38
CA GLY A 400 -16.74 -9.13 -17.99
C GLY A 400 -17.34 -8.11 -17.03
N ALA A 401 -17.51 -8.53 -15.78
CA ALA A 401 -18.14 -7.72 -14.74
C ALA A 401 -17.14 -6.77 -14.07
N VAL A 402 -17.63 -5.58 -13.69
CA VAL A 402 -16.88 -4.64 -12.82
C VAL A 402 -16.81 -5.17 -11.39
N TYR A 403 -17.89 -5.78 -10.90
CA TYR A 403 -17.98 -6.31 -9.54
C TYR A 403 -18.20 -7.81 -9.55
N THR A 404 -17.35 -8.55 -8.81
CA THR A 404 -17.45 -10.00 -8.71
C THR A 404 -17.35 -10.43 -7.25
N HIS A 405 -18.33 -11.18 -6.75
CA HIS A 405 -18.27 -11.70 -5.38
C HIS A 405 -17.15 -12.72 -5.21
N VAL A 406 -16.49 -12.69 -4.05
CA VAL A 406 -15.50 -13.70 -3.69
C VAL A 406 -16.11 -15.10 -3.72
N ASP A 407 -15.36 -16.06 -4.23
CA ASP A 407 -15.79 -17.47 -4.35
C ASP A 407 -16.26 -18.03 -3.01
N LYS A 408 -17.32 -18.82 -3.05
CA LYS A 408 -17.95 -19.46 -1.88
C LYS A 408 -16.95 -20.27 -1.03
N ASN A 409 -16.13 -21.10 -1.67
CA ASN A 409 -15.20 -21.97 -0.94
C ASN A 409 -14.07 -21.17 -0.32
N HIS A 410 -13.62 -20.11 -1.00
CA HIS A 410 -12.62 -19.20 -0.45
C HIS A 410 -13.16 -18.45 0.77
N GLN A 411 -14.39 -17.91 0.73
CA GLN A 411 -15.02 -17.26 1.89
C GLN A 411 -15.14 -18.23 3.07
N LYS A 412 -15.56 -19.48 2.82
CA LYS A 412 -15.65 -20.52 3.85
C LYS A 412 -14.29 -20.85 4.44
N ALA A 413 -13.25 -20.95 3.61
CA ALA A 413 -11.88 -21.14 4.08
C ALA A 413 -11.39 -19.97 4.95
N CYS A 414 -11.80 -18.74 4.64
CA CYS A 414 -11.50 -17.56 5.47
C CYS A 414 -12.13 -17.65 6.86
N VAL A 415 -13.38 -18.09 6.97
CA VAL A 415 -14.02 -18.32 8.29
C VAL A 415 -13.28 -19.40 9.07
N ASN A 416 -12.91 -20.51 8.43
CA ASN A 416 -12.15 -21.59 9.05
C ASN A 416 -10.76 -21.10 9.52
N PHE A 417 -10.10 -20.24 8.75
CA PHE A 417 -8.84 -19.64 9.15
C PHE A 417 -8.99 -18.78 10.42
N LEU A 418 -10.03 -17.94 10.49
CA LEU A 418 -10.30 -17.14 11.69
C LEU A 418 -10.65 -18.02 12.90
N ASN A 419 -11.43 -19.09 12.71
CA ASN A 419 -11.72 -20.06 13.75
C ASN A 419 -10.43 -20.67 14.31
N LYS A 420 -9.52 -21.09 13.43
CA LYS A 420 -8.25 -21.76 13.79
C LYS A 420 -7.23 -20.81 14.46
N HIS A 421 -7.06 -19.61 13.94
CA HIS A 421 -5.95 -18.74 14.37
C HIS A 421 -6.32 -17.67 15.36
N LEU A 422 -7.61 -17.29 15.41
CA LEU A 422 -8.09 -16.20 16.25
C LEU A 422 -9.12 -16.63 17.28
N PHE A 423 -10.14 -17.41 16.86
CA PHE A 423 -11.21 -17.80 17.74
C PHE A 423 -10.84 -19.02 18.62
N GLU A 424 -9.97 -19.92 18.19
CA GLU A 424 -9.17 -20.69 19.14
C GLU A 424 -8.23 -19.73 19.88
N THR A 425 -8.01 -19.99 21.17
CA THR A 425 -7.14 -19.11 21.98
C THR A 425 -5.71 -19.12 21.43
N PRO A 426 -5.18 -17.98 20.97
CA PRO A 426 -3.84 -17.91 20.40
C PRO A 426 -2.77 -17.90 21.50
N TYR A 427 -2.60 -19.03 22.20
CA TYR A 427 -1.70 -19.20 23.34
C TYR A 427 -0.23 -18.83 23.02
N TRP A 428 0.18 -18.93 21.77
CA TRP A 428 1.53 -18.57 21.36
C TRP A 428 1.86 -17.08 21.58
N MET A 429 0.84 -16.21 21.69
CA MET A 429 1.00 -14.80 22.04
C MET A 429 1.06 -14.55 23.55
N ILE A 430 0.84 -15.56 24.37
CA ILE A 430 0.79 -15.44 25.83
C ILE A 430 2.07 -16.02 26.42
N ASP A 431 3.18 -15.32 26.20
CA ASP A 431 4.49 -15.65 26.74
C ASP A 431 4.67 -15.01 28.13
N LYS A 432 4.73 -15.85 29.18
CA LYS A 432 4.82 -15.38 30.56
C LYS A 432 6.14 -14.67 30.85
N ASP A 433 7.23 -15.07 30.21
CA ASP A 433 8.56 -14.50 30.47
C ASP A 433 8.66 -13.09 29.89
N ILE A 434 7.95 -12.82 28.80
CA ILE A 434 7.79 -11.50 28.22
C ILE A 434 6.78 -10.68 29.04
N LEU A 435 5.57 -11.20 29.21
CA LEU A 435 4.46 -10.46 29.81
C LEU A 435 4.74 -9.98 31.24
N ASN A 436 5.39 -10.82 32.07
CA ASN A 436 5.75 -10.45 33.43
C ASN A 436 6.79 -9.30 33.52
N LYS A 437 7.41 -8.91 32.41
CA LYS A 437 8.38 -7.81 32.33
C LYS A 437 7.76 -6.51 31.81
N ILE A 438 6.69 -6.62 31.01
CA ILE A 438 6.11 -5.47 30.32
C ILE A 438 4.72 -5.07 30.86
N GLU A 439 4.03 -5.95 31.61
CA GLU A 439 2.71 -5.63 32.13
C GLU A 439 2.41 -6.39 33.43
N TYR A 440 1.68 -5.74 34.33
CA TYR A 440 1.17 -6.38 35.56
C TYR A 440 -0.21 -7.02 35.37
N ALA A 441 -0.96 -6.61 34.34
CA ALA A 441 -2.27 -7.13 33.94
C ALA A 441 -2.64 -6.63 32.54
N GLY A 442 -3.54 -7.32 31.84
CA GLY A 442 -4.05 -6.84 30.55
C GLY A 442 -4.25 -7.91 29.50
N THR A 443 -3.54 -9.04 29.59
CA THR A 443 -3.57 -10.12 28.60
C THR A 443 -4.98 -10.57 28.23
N LEU A 444 -5.86 -10.79 29.23
CA LEU A 444 -7.25 -11.19 28.97
C LEU A 444 -8.01 -10.18 28.12
N ASN A 445 -7.85 -8.89 28.42
CA ASN A 445 -8.52 -7.82 27.69
C ASN A 445 -7.94 -7.65 26.28
N ARG A 446 -6.64 -7.85 26.12
CA ARG A 446 -5.96 -7.78 24.82
C ARG A 446 -6.48 -8.85 23.87
N ILE A 447 -6.51 -10.11 24.29
CA ILE A 447 -7.04 -11.22 23.48
C ILE A 447 -8.53 -11.02 23.19
N ARG A 448 -9.33 -10.69 24.23
CA ARG A 448 -10.75 -10.39 24.04
C ARG A 448 -10.96 -9.23 23.04
N GLY A 449 -10.15 -8.20 23.12
CA GLY A 449 -10.24 -7.03 22.23
C GLY A 449 -10.04 -7.40 20.78
N VAL A 450 -9.02 -8.22 20.47
CA VAL A 450 -8.77 -8.69 19.11
C VAL A 450 -9.91 -9.59 18.63
N GLN A 451 -10.29 -10.60 19.40
CA GLN A 451 -11.38 -11.52 19.04
C GLN A 451 -12.70 -10.78 18.81
N SER A 452 -13.06 -9.84 19.71
CA SER A 452 -14.28 -9.04 19.61
C SER A 452 -14.29 -8.14 18.37
N SER A 453 -13.14 -7.52 18.06
CA SER A 453 -13.00 -6.65 16.88
C SER A 453 -13.31 -7.41 15.60
N TYR A 454 -12.71 -8.58 15.40
CA TYR A 454 -12.91 -9.36 14.18
C TYR A 454 -14.27 -10.07 14.14
N LEU A 455 -14.78 -10.50 15.27
CA LEU A 455 -16.15 -11.00 15.36
C LEU A 455 -17.16 -9.93 14.92
N ASN A 456 -17.01 -8.70 15.44
CA ASN A 456 -17.86 -7.58 15.04
C ASN A 456 -17.70 -7.21 13.57
N ARG A 457 -16.47 -7.31 13.02
CA ARG A 457 -16.19 -7.06 11.60
C ARG A 457 -16.82 -8.12 10.69
N VAL A 458 -16.78 -9.41 11.07
CA VAL A 458 -17.44 -10.49 10.30
C VAL A 458 -18.95 -10.36 10.39
N LEU A 459 -19.49 -9.97 11.54
CA LEU A 459 -20.91 -9.75 11.77
C LEU A 459 -21.32 -8.27 11.58
N ASP A 460 -20.63 -7.54 10.70
CA ASP A 460 -21.01 -6.20 10.30
C ASP A 460 -22.27 -6.21 9.43
N PHE A 461 -23.16 -5.24 9.63
CA PHE A 461 -24.44 -5.20 8.93
C PHE A 461 -24.31 -5.07 7.42
N GLY A 462 -23.40 -4.21 6.94
CA GLY A 462 -23.16 -4.04 5.52
C GLY A 462 -22.60 -5.31 4.86
N ARG A 463 -21.75 -6.03 5.57
CA ARG A 463 -21.23 -7.34 5.13
C ARG A 463 -22.33 -8.40 5.06
N MET A 464 -23.14 -8.52 6.10
CA MET A 464 -24.26 -9.45 6.14
C MET A 464 -25.28 -9.15 5.05
N ALA A 465 -25.56 -7.86 4.78
CA ALA A 465 -26.44 -7.44 3.71
C ALA A 465 -25.90 -7.87 2.34
N ARG A 466 -24.61 -7.65 2.05
CA ARG A 466 -24.00 -8.10 0.79
C ARG A 466 -24.04 -9.63 0.63
N MET A 467 -23.91 -10.40 1.72
CA MET A 467 -24.03 -11.86 1.66
C MET A 467 -25.45 -12.31 1.30
N ILE A 468 -26.48 -11.66 1.87
CA ILE A 468 -27.88 -11.93 1.56
C ILE A 468 -28.16 -11.58 0.08
N GLU A 469 -27.67 -10.44 -0.39
CA GLU A 469 -27.81 -10.00 -1.77
C GLU A 469 -27.09 -10.96 -2.73
N ASN A 470 -25.86 -11.39 -2.40
CA ASN A 470 -25.14 -12.39 -3.16
C ASN A 470 -25.92 -13.71 -3.27
N GLU A 471 -26.53 -14.19 -2.17
CA GLU A 471 -27.36 -15.40 -2.20
C GLU A 471 -28.60 -15.20 -3.10
N ALA A 472 -29.23 -14.03 -3.06
CA ALA A 472 -30.39 -13.72 -3.92
C ALA A 472 -30.01 -13.70 -5.41
N LEU A 473 -28.80 -13.21 -5.76
CA LEU A 473 -28.33 -13.11 -7.13
C LEU A 473 -27.73 -14.42 -7.67
N ASN A 474 -26.96 -15.13 -6.86
CA ASN A 474 -26.14 -16.27 -7.29
C ASN A 474 -26.59 -17.63 -6.71
N GLY A 475 -27.63 -17.65 -5.87
CA GLY A 475 -28.23 -18.86 -5.32
C GLY A 475 -27.23 -19.77 -4.62
N ARG A 476 -27.14 -21.04 -5.03
CA ARG A 476 -26.27 -22.05 -4.41
C ARG A 476 -24.77 -21.78 -4.56
N ASN A 477 -24.39 -20.93 -5.49
CA ASN A 477 -22.98 -20.55 -5.70
C ASN A 477 -22.51 -19.49 -4.68
N ALA A 478 -23.44 -18.81 -4.00
CA ALA A 478 -23.10 -17.90 -2.93
C ALA A 478 -22.79 -18.62 -1.62
N TYR A 479 -21.85 -18.06 -0.84
CA TYR A 479 -21.69 -18.40 0.58
C TYR A 479 -22.76 -17.65 1.35
N SER A 480 -23.81 -18.36 1.77
CA SER A 480 -24.96 -17.71 2.40
C SER A 480 -24.63 -17.21 3.81
N LEU A 481 -25.39 -16.20 4.26
CA LEU A 481 -25.29 -15.71 5.63
C LEU A 481 -25.54 -16.84 6.63
N ASN A 482 -26.48 -17.76 6.35
CA ASN A 482 -26.79 -18.89 7.20
C ASN A 482 -25.59 -19.86 7.32
N GLU A 483 -24.95 -20.20 6.19
CA GLU A 483 -23.75 -21.07 6.20
C GLU A 483 -22.63 -20.43 7.02
N MET A 484 -22.36 -19.12 6.83
CA MET A 484 -21.35 -18.38 7.59
C MET A 484 -21.64 -18.39 9.10
N MET A 485 -22.90 -18.18 9.50
CA MET A 485 -23.31 -18.20 10.91
C MET A 485 -23.14 -19.59 11.54
N VAL A 486 -23.40 -20.66 10.79
CA VAL A 486 -23.16 -22.05 11.23
C VAL A 486 -21.66 -22.29 11.41
N ASP A 487 -20.84 -21.96 10.40
CA ASP A 487 -19.39 -22.17 10.46
C ASP A 487 -18.74 -21.37 11.61
N LEU A 488 -19.19 -20.13 11.86
CA LEU A 488 -18.76 -19.34 13.02
C LEU A 488 -19.18 -19.98 14.35
N LYS A 489 -20.46 -20.36 14.47
CA LYS A 489 -20.98 -20.99 15.68
C LYS A 489 -20.20 -22.26 16.00
N ASP A 490 -19.96 -23.11 15.01
CA ASP A 490 -19.27 -24.38 15.21
C ASP A 490 -17.80 -24.17 15.64
N GLY A 491 -17.12 -23.13 15.13
CA GLY A 491 -15.80 -22.74 15.59
C GLY A 491 -15.79 -22.15 17.01
N ILE A 492 -16.70 -21.21 17.31
CA ILE A 492 -16.78 -20.52 18.60
C ILE A 492 -17.27 -21.45 19.74
N TRP A 493 -18.06 -22.44 19.41
CA TRP A 493 -18.64 -23.42 20.37
C TRP A 493 -18.13 -24.85 20.13
N SER A 494 -16.92 -24.98 19.60
CA SER A 494 -16.33 -26.30 19.25
C SER A 494 -16.23 -27.24 20.44
N GLU A 495 -16.19 -26.76 21.68
CA GLU A 495 -16.15 -27.52 22.92
C GLU A 495 -17.42 -28.37 23.11
N LEU A 496 -18.56 -27.97 22.56
CA LEU A 496 -19.79 -28.80 22.60
C LEU A 496 -19.64 -30.12 21.86
N ASN A 497 -18.75 -30.19 20.87
CA ASN A 497 -18.55 -31.37 20.03
C ASN A 497 -17.38 -32.24 20.51
N ASN A 498 -16.48 -31.74 21.37
CA ASN A 498 -15.25 -32.44 21.74
C ASN A 498 -15.02 -32.60 23.26
N THR A 499 -15.97 -32.17 24.08
CA THR A 499 -15.93 -32.24 25.56
C THR A 499 -14.71 -31.61 26.22
N LYS A 500 -13.99 -30.70 25.53
CA LYS A 500 -12.88 -29.95 26.12
C LYS A 500 -13.41 -28.93 27.14
N SER A 501 -12.59 -28.67 28.16
CA SER A 501 -12.88 -27.59 29.12
C SER A 501 -12.79 -26.22 28.44
N ILE A 502 -13.70 -25.31 28.82
CA ILE A 502 -13.74 -23.96 28.31
C ILE A 502 -12.81 -23.09 29.14
N ASP A 503 -11.74 -22.58 28.53
CA ASP A 503 -10.85 -21.63 29.20
C ASP A 503 -11.47 -20.22 29.32
N VAL A 504 -10.80 -19.33 30.02
CA VAL A 504 -11.31 -17.97 30.25
C VAL A 504 -11.39 -17.12 28.97
N PHE A 505 -10.50 -17.33 28.00
CA PHE A 505 -10.51 -16.60 26.73
C PHE A 505 -11.66 -17.05 25.86
N ARG A 506 -11.86 -18.36 25.74
CA ARG A 506 -12.98 -18.94 25.01
C ARG A 506 -14.32 -18.51 25.62
N ARG A 507 -14.45 -18.52 26.93
CA ARG A 507 -15.64 -18.01 27.62
C ARG A 507 -15.91 -16.54 27.30
N ASN A 508 -14.88 -15.71 27.26
CA ASN A 508 -15.01 -14.30 26.87
C ASN A 508 -15.50 -14.15 25.44
N LEU A 509 -14.95 -14.94 24.51
CA LEU A 509 -15.36 -14.96 23.10
C LEU A 509 -16.84 -15.37 22.96
N GLN A 510 -17.25 -16.46 23.62
CA GLN A 510 -18.63 -16.95 23.60
C GLN A 510 -19.62 -15.92 24.14
N LYS A 511 -19.28 -15.23 25.24
CA LYS A 511 -20.06 -14.09 25.76
C LYS A 511 -20.15 -12.94 24.75
N THR A 512 -19.05 -12.63 24.09
CA THR A 512 -19.01 -11.57 23.07
C THR A 512 -19.90 -11.94 21.87
N PHE A 513 -19.88 -13.20 21.43
CA PHE A 513 -20.73 -13.68 20.35
C PHE A 513 -22.22 -13.52 20.67
N ILE A 514 -22.65 -13.97 21.86
CA ILE A 514 -24.04 -13.80 22.32
C ILE A 514 -24.41 -12.30 22.40
N SER A 515 -23.52 -11.49 22.95
CA SER A 515 -23.76 -10.03 23.04
C SER A 515 -23.90 -9.38 21.65
N ARG A 516 -23.07 -9.78 20.68
CA ARG A 516 -23.17 -9.30 19.31
C ARG A 516 -24.45 -9.71 18.63
N LEU A 517 -24.89 -10.97 18.78
CA LEU A 517 -26.19 -11.44 18.27
C LEU A 517 -27.34 -10.65 18.89
N GLY A 518 -27.32 -10.47 20.21
CA GLY A 518 -28.34 -9.64 20.90
C GLY A 518 -28.36 -8.19 20.42
N TYR A 519 -27.19 -7.62 20.07
CA TYR A 519 -27.11 -6.31 19.46
C TYR A 519 -27.75 -6.30 18.06
N ILE A 520 -27.41 -7.26 17.21
CA ILE A 520 -27.95 -7.36 15.85
C ILE A 520 -29.48 -7.49 15.87
N MET A 521 -30.02 -8.31 16.77
CA MET A 521 -31.46 -8.53 16.88
C MET A 521 -32.26 -7.32 17.37
N LYS A 522 -31.59 -6.38 18.05
CA LYS A 522 -32.23 -5.19 18.64
C LYS A 522 -32.07 -3.91 17.82
N ASN A 523 -31.18 -3.93 16.85
CA ASN A 523 -30.83 -2.73 16.07
C ASN A 523 -31.13 -2.96 14.60
N GLU A 524 -31.94 -2.09 14.06
CA GLU A 524 -32.16 -1.97 12.62
C GLU A 524 -31.08 -1.08 12.03
N GLN A 525 -30.60 -1.46 10.84
CA GLN A 525 -29.73 -0.60 10.06
C GLN A 525 -30.51 -0.01 8.89
N PRO A 526 -30.27 1.25 8.50
CA PRO A 526 -30.83 1.80 7.28
C PRO A 526 -30.40 0.90 6.10
N PRO A 527 -31.26 0.75 5.06
CA PRO A 527 -30.92 -0.01 3.89
C PRO A 527 -29.58 0.50 3.32
N THR A 528 -28.71 -0.43 2.92
CA THR A 528 -27.45 -0.09 2.24
C THR A 528 -27.79 0.76 1.03
N ARG A 529 -27.27 1.99 0.99
CA ARG A 529 -27.34 2.77 -0.24
C ARG A 529 -26.35 2.16 -1.23
N PRO A 530 -26.71 2.01 -2.51
CA PRO A 530 -25.71 1.76 -3.55
C PRO A 530 -24.66 2.87 -3.45
N GLY A 531 -23.38 2.49 -3.43
CA GLY A 531 -22.25 3.43 -3.36
C GLY A 531 -22.11 4.22 -4.64
#